data_6a246fa95b91a7908e50d134fb1c5dae
#
_entry.id   6a246fa95b91a7908e50d134fb1c5dae
#
_cell.length_a   1.000
_cell.length_b   1.000
_cell.length_c   1.000
_cell.angle_alpha   90.00
_cell.angle_beta   90.00
_cell.angle_gamma   90.00
#
_symmetry.space_group_name_H-M   'P 1'
#
loop_
_entity.id
_entity.type
_entity.pdbx_description
1 polymer ?
#
loop_
_entity_poly.entity_id
_entity_poly.type
_entity_poly.pdbx_seq_one_letter_code
_entity_poly.pdbx_strand_id
1 'polypeptide(L)'
;MKDQSFEIKVGDLLNQVAVDEIVFENKKTKLVPNLTDDWITGKIRLSWIDNENVLVEIEELNCELNEICDYCNESFKRQISVQWYSSRFTLNKEEINYANDEVLFFIDEKTATINIEEMIYQSIEIDRPIVLYCPICAKKHENLSEDEKVDESDFDLGWQWWNILFHK
;
A
#
# COMPACT_ATOMS: atom_id res chain seq x y z
N MET A 1 6.58 -21.21 20.77
CA MET A 1 5.86 -19.98 20.39
C MET A 1 6.52 -19.49 19.10
N LYS A 2 5.79 -19.45 17.98
CA LYS A 2 6.32 -18.85 16.74
C LYS A 2 6.52 -17.35 17.02
N ASP A 3 7.68 -16.85 16.66
CA ASP A 3 8.04 -15.45 16.80
C ASP A 3 7.02 -14.57 16.08
N GLN A 4 6.28 -13.74 16.81
CA GLN A 4 5.23 -12.88 16.27
C GLN A 4 5.78 -11.51 15.85
N SER A 5 7.09 -11.32 15.99
CA SER A 5 7.78 -10.08 15.65
C SER A 5 7.93 -9.94 14.13
N PHE A 6 7.73 -8.74 13.62
CA PHE A 6 8.07 -8.33 12.26
C PHE A 6 9.53 -7.82 12.17
N GLU A 7 10.33 -8.11 13.17
CA GLU A 7 11.75 -7.78 13.19
C GLU A 7 12.56 -8.80 12.40
N ILE A 8 13.39 -8.31 11.52
CA ILE A 8 14.26 -9.10 10.64
C ILE A 8 15.71 -8.64 10.87
N LYS A 9 16.63 -9.58 11.06
CA LYS A 9 18.06 -9.28 11.14
C LYS A 9 18.61 -9.09 9.74
N VAL A 10 19.28 -7.95 9.50
CA VAL A 10 19.86 -7.59 8.21
C VAL A 10 21.38 -7.36 8.28
N GLY A 11 21.99 -7.65 9.43
CA GLY A 11 23.43 -7.42 9.64
C GLY A 11 24.33 -8.14 8.64
N ASP A 12 24.00 -9.40 8.31
CA ASP A 12 24.77 -10.16 7.33
C ASP A 12 24.56 -9.62 5.92
N LEU A 13 23.33 -9.16 5.61
CA LEU A 13 22.97 -8.59 4.32
C LEU A 13 23.70 -7.26 4.06
N LEU A 14 23.90 -6.42 5.08
CA LEU A 14 24.64 -5.15 4.95
C LEU A 14 26.12 -5.34 4.61
N ASN A 15 26.67 -6.50 4.89
CA ASN A 15 28.10 -6.79 4.70
C ASN A 15 28.42 -7.54 3.41
N GLN A 16 27.43 -8.01 2.67
CA GLN A 16 27.64 -8.79 1.45
C GLN A 16 26.50 -8.63 0.47
N VAL A 17 26.83 -8.72 -0.81
CA VAL A 17 25.83 -8.74 -1.89
C VAL A 17 25.04 -10.03 -1.78
N ALA A 18 23.81 -9.95 -1.28
CA ALA A 18 22.93 -11.09 -1.12
C ALA A 18 21.46 -10.68 -1.35
N VAL A 19 20.62 -11.68 -1.51
CA VAL A 19 19.17 -11.56 -1.55
C VAL A 19 18.58 -12.63 -0.66
N ASP A 20 17.77 -12.23 0.30
CA ASP A 20 17.07 -13.13 1.19
C ASP A 20 15.55 -13.07 0.93
N GLU A 21 14.88 -14.22 0.99
CA GLU A 21 13.43 -14.32 0.86
C GLU A 21 12.84 -14.89 2.15
N ILE A 22 11.81 -14.22 2.67
CA ILE A 22 11.12 -14.64 3.88
C ILE A 22 9.63 -14.75 3.57
N VAL A 23 9.09 -15.94 3.77
CA VAL A 23 7.64 -16.18 3.71
C VAL A 23 7.10 -16.15 5.13
N PHE A 24 6.06 -15.37 5.35
CA PHE A 24 5.35 -15.34 6.62
C PHE A 24 3.89 -15.74 6.44
N GLU A 25 3.45 -16.58 7.33
CA GLU A 25 2.07 -17.06 7.37
C GLU A 25 1.48 -16.77 8.75
N ASN A 26 0.25 -16.28 8.78
CA ASN A 26 -0.51 -16.03 10.02
C ASN A 26 0.26 -15.18 11.04
N LYS A 27 0.96 -14.15 10.57
CA LYS A 27 1.57 -13.16 11.45
C LYS A 27 0.52 -12.20 11.96
N LYS A 28 0.55 -11.93 13.28
CA LYS A 28 -0.36 -10.96 13.91
C LYS A 28 0.29 -9.59 13.95
N THR A 29 -0.50 -8.57 13.62
CA THR A 29 -0.12 -7.17 13.75
C THR A 29 -1.19 -6.39 14.49
N LYS A 30 -0.78 -5.35 15.20
CA LYS A 30 -1.68 -4.39 15.85
C LYS A 30 -1.75 -3.06 15.10
N LEU A 31 -0.83 -2.82 14.16
CA LEU A 31 -0.80 -1.57 13.40
C LEU A 31 -1.89 -1.53 12.34
N VAL A 32 -2.27 -2.67 11.77
CA VAL A 32 -3.38 -2.73 10.81
C VAL A 32 -4.69 -2.85 11.57
N PRO A 33 -5.51 -1.79 11.62
CA PRO A 33 -6.80 -1.85 12.30
C PRO A 33 -7.77 -2.74 11.52
N ASN A 34 -8.75 -3.28 12.22
CA ASN A 34 -9.87 -4.00 11.64
C ASN A 34 -9.53 -5.31 10.89
N LEU A 35 -8.37 -5.92 11.16
CA LEU A 35 -8.10 -7.27 10.67
C LEU A 35 -9.16 -8.25 11.17
N THR A 36 -9.73 -9.05 10.27
CA THR A 36 -10.81 -9.98 10.59
C THR A 36 -10.33 -11.09 11.53
N ASP A 37 -9.18 -11.68 11.25
CA ASP A 37 -8.62 -12.82 11.99
C ASP A 37 -7.26 -12.51 12.65
N ASP A 38 -6.92 -11.23 12.80
CA ASP A 38 -5.64 -10.74 13.32
C ASP A 38 -4.40 -11.31 12.61
N TRP A 39 -4.50 -11.76 11.37
CA TRP A 39 -3.37 -12.35 10.68
C TRP A 39 -3.18 -11.82 9.25
N ILE A 40 -1.91 -11.83 8.83
CA ILE A 40 -1.46 -11.43 7.50
C ILE A 40 -0.56 -12.53 6.95
N THR A 41 -0.68 -12.83 5.69
CA THR A 41 0.27 -13.68 4.97
C THR A 41 0.97 -12.88 3.89
N GLY A 42 2.20 -13.27 3.56
CA GLY A 42 2.93 -12.61 2.47
C GLY A 42 4.34 -13.14 2.32
N LYS A 43 5.02 -12.61 1.33
CA LYS A 43 6.40 -12.87 1.03
C LYS A 43 7.17 -11.55 1.03
N ILE A 44 8.37 -11.58 1.58
CA ILE A 44 9.27 -10.45 1.60
C ILE A 44 10.58 -10.86 0.98
N ARG A 45 11.09 -10.00 0.12
CA ARG A 45 12.40 -10.10 -0.46
C ARG A 45 13.26 -8.96 0.06
N LEU A 46 14.44 -9.29 0.53
CA LEU A 46 15.45 -8.38 1.02
C LEU A 46 16.62 -8.38 0.06
N SER A 47 16.99 -7.22 -0.45
CA SER A 47 18.11 -7.10 -1.39
C SER A 47 19.13 -6.10 -0.88
N TRP A 48 20.39 -6.45 -0.95
CA TRP A 48 21.49 -5.55 -0.67
C TRP A 48 21.52 -4.39 -1.68
N ILE A 49 21.69 -3.17 -1.20
CA ILE A 49 21.98 -1.99 -2.02
C ILE A 49 23.44 -1.58 -1.82
N ASP A 50 23.80 -1.30 -0.56
CA ASP A 50 25.12 -0.94 -0.12
C ASP A 50 25.28 -1.22 1.39
N ASN A 51 26.38 -0.77 2.00
CA ASN A 51 26.69 -1.04 3.41
C ASN A 51 25.78 -0.32 4.42
N GLU A 52 24.96 0.60 3.97
CA GLU A 52 24.02 1.38 4.79
C GLU A 52 22.56 1.13 4.41
N ASN A 53 22.29 0.54 3.26
CA ASN A 53 20.97 0.45 2.68
C ASN A 53 20.57 -0.97 2.25
N VAL A 54 19.32 -1.32 2.56
CA VAL A 54 18.66 -2.56 2.15
C VAL A 54 17.36 -2.21 1.46
N LEU A 55 17.11 -2.79 0.28
CA LEU A 55 15.80 -2.76 -0.36
C LEU A 55 14.94 -3.87 0.23
N VAL A 56 13.75 -3.51 0.65
CA VAL A 56 12.73 -4.46 1.11
C VAL A 56 11.55 -4.41 0.16
N GLU A 57 11.19 -5.55 -0.36
CA GLU A 57 10.06 -5.72 -1.29
C GLU A 57 9.04 -6.67 -0.64
N ILE A 58 7.80 -6.22 -0.56
CA ILE A 58 6.66 -7.05 -0.18
C ILE A 58 6.08 -7.63 -1.46
N GLU A 59 5.91 -8.94 -1.49
CA GLU A 59 5.28 -9.67 -2.58
C GLU A 59 4.09 -10.48 -2.04
N GLU A 60 2.97 -10.47 -2.77
CA GLU A 60 1.81 -11.34 -2.48
C GLU A 60 1.25 -11.20 -1.05
N LEU A 61 1.21 -9.98 -0.49
CA LEU A 61 0.60 -9.76 0.83
C LEU A 61 -0.91 -9.92 0.74
N ASN A 62 -1.48 -10.75 1.63
CA ASN A 62 -2.91 -10.99 1.69
C ASN A 62 -3.42 -10.87 3.13
N CYS A 63 -4.54 -10.19 3.30
CA CYS A 63 -5.29 -10.12 4.54
C CYS A 63 -6.77 -9.80 4.28
N GLU A 64 -7.60 -9.89 5.34
CA GLU A 64 -9.01 -9.51 5.28
C GLU A 64 -9.30 -8.46 6.36
N LEU A 65 -9.96 -7.36 5.96
CA LEU A 65 -10.35 -6.27 6.85
C LEU A 65 -11.87 -6.21 7.03
N ASN A 66 -12.31 -5.93 8.24
CA ASN A 66 -13.68 -5.52 8.54
C ASN A 66 -13.80 -4.02 8.32
N GLU A 67 -14.51 -3.61 7.28
CA GLU A 67 -14.72 -2.22 6.91
C GLU A 67 -16.17 -1.80 7.11
N ILE A 68 -16.41 -0.49 7.17
CA ILE A 68 -17.74 0.09 7.22
C ILE A 68 -18.00 0.79 5.89
N CYS A 69 -19.15 0.50 5.29
CA CYS A 69 -19.56 1.13 4.05
C CYS A 69 -19.91 2.60 4.28
N ASP A 70 -19.28 3.51 3.54
CA ASP A 70 -19.53 4.96 3.67
C ASP A 70 -20.94 5.38 3.19
N TYR A 71 -21.63 4.52 2.43
CA TYR A 71 -22.97 4.81 1.93
C TYR A 71 -24.10 4.29 2.83
N CYS A 72 -24.03 3.04 3.28
CA CYS A 72 -25.11 2.42 4.06
C CYS A 72 -24.78 2.18 5.53
N ASN A 73 -23.55 2.47 5.96
CA ASN A 73 -23.01 2.24 7.31
C ASN A 73 -23.04 0.77 7.78
N GLU A 74 -23.20 -0.19 6.86
CA GLU A 74 -23.13 -1.61 7.16
C GLU A 74 -21.65 -2.07 7.14
N SER A 75 -21.33 -2.98 8.05
CA SER A 75 -20.01 -3.61 8.07
C SER A 75 -19.90 -4.66 6.95
N PHE A 76 -18.73 -4.75 6.34
CA PHE A 76 -18.45 -5.75 5.32
C PHE A 76 -16.98 -6.17 5.36
N LYS A 77 -16.70 -7.34 4.82
CA LYS A 77 -15.34 -7.87 4.71
C LYS A 77 -14.74 -7.49 3.37
N ARG A 78 -13.53 -6.92 3.41
CA ARG A 78 -12.76 -6.57 2.23
C ARG A 78 -11.48 -7.39 2.17
N GLN A 79 -11.29 -8.13 1.09
CA GLN A 79 -10.05 -8.83 0.80
C GLN A 79 -9.02 -7.83 0.28
N ILE A 80 -7.84 -7.86 0.86
CA ILE A 80 -6.68 -7.06 0.47
C ILE A 80 -5.66 -7.99 -0.15
N SER A 81 -5.16 -7.60 -1.32
CA SER A 81 -4.09 -8.33 -2.00
C SER A 81 -3.11 -7.32 -2.59
N VAL A 82 -2.03 -7.04 -1.85
CA VAL A 82 -0.94 -6.19 -2.35
C VAL A 82 0.01 -7.08 -3.14
N GLN A 83 0.07 -6.85 -4.45
CA GLN A 83 0.90 -7.65 -5.34
C GLN A 83 2.37 -7.33 -5.21
N TRP A 84 2.68 -6.05 -5.04
CA TRP A 84 4.05 -5.58 -4.88
C TRP A 84 4.09 -4.21 -4.20
N TYR A 85 5.00 -4.04 -3.27
CA TYR A 85 5.33 -2.78 -2.63
C TYR A 85 6.79 -2.80 -2.21
N SER A 86 7.55 -1.74 -2.44
CA SER A 86 8.96 -1.68 -2.05
C SER A 86 9.28 -0.42 -1.28
N SER A 87 10.26 -0.53 -0.41
CA SER A 87 10.83 0.60 0.31
C SER A 87 12.28 0.35 0.70
N ARG A 88 13.02 1.43 0.89
CA ARG A 88 14.40 1.39 1.32
C ARG A 88 14.50 1.53 2.85
N PHE A 89 15.30 0.68 3.46
CA PHE A 89 15.70 0.77 4.86
C PHE A 89 17.15 1.24 4.93
N THR A 90 17.42 2.25 5.76
CA THR A 90 18.74 2.88 5.86
C THR A 90 19.25 2.97 7.30
N LEU A 91 20.57 2.90 7.48
CA LEU A 91 21.26 3.28 8.72
C LEU A 91 21.38 4.80 8.86
N ASN A 92 21.39 5.52 7.75
CA ASN A 92 21.63 6.97 7.71
C ASN A 92 20.35 7.78 8.00
N LYS A 93 20.20 8.26 9.22
CA LYS A 93 19.05 9.06 9.66
C LYS A 93 19.02 10.49 9.08
N GLU A 94 20.15 10.97 8.55
CA GLU A 94 20.23 12.31 7.94
C GLU A 94 19.64 12.33 6.53
N GLU A 95 19.52 11.19 5.88
CA GLU A 95 18.98 11.06 4.52
C GLU A 95 17.51 11.48 4.39
N ILE A 96 16.73 11.47 5.47
CA ILE A 96 15.33 11.92 5.46
C ILE A 96 15.18 13.36 4.93
N ASN A 97 16.15 14.21 5.18
CA ASN A 97 16.07 15.62 4.78
C ASN A 97 16.23 15.85 3.28
N TYR A 98 16.64 14.83 2.53
CA TYR A 98 16.94 14.92 1.11
C TYR A 98 16.11 13.98 0.24
N ALA A 99 15.35 13.06 0.84
CA ALA A 99 14.52 12.13 0.10
C ALA A 99 13.27 12.87 -0.46
N ASN A 100 13.37 13.31 -1.69
CA ASN A 100 12.23 13.74 -2.47
C ASN A 100 11.30 12.55 -2.67
N ASP A 101 10.21 12.49 -1.92
CA ASP A 101 9.06 11.60 -2.11
C ASP A 101 9.27 10.08 -1.89
N GLU A 102 10.43 9.61 -1.45
CA GLU A 102 10.62 8.21 -1.06
C GLU A 102 10.28 8.01 0.42
N VAL A 103 9.46 7.01 0.70
CA VAL A 103 9.24 6.55 2.08
C VAL A 103 10.49 5.80 2.53
N LEU A 104 11.20 6.33 3.53
CA LEU A 104 12.38 5.73 4.11
C LEU A 104 12.05 5.17 5.48
N PHE A 105 12.55 3.96 5.73
CA PHE A 105 12.52 3.33 7.03
C PHE A 105 13.95 3.19 7.59
N PHE A 106 14.04 2.94 8.89
CA PHE A 106 15.34 2.87 9.56
C PHE A 106 15.71 1.46 9.96
N ILE A 107 17.02 1.19 9.87
CA ILE A 107 17.66 0.04 10.45
C ILE A 107 18.09 0.42 11.87
N ASP A 108 17.80 -0.44 12.86
CA ASP A 108 18.35 -0.27 14.21
C ASP A 108 19.85 -0.60 14.18
N GLU A 109 20.68 0.44 14.39
CA GLU A 109 22.14 0.33 14.36
C GLU A 109 22.71 -0.64 15.41
N LYS A 110 22.04 -0.78 16.57
CA LYS A 110 22.56 -1.60 17.69
C LYS A 110 22.35 -3.08 17.45
N THR A 111 21.23 -3.43 16.85
CA THR A 111 20.81 -4.82 16.65
C THR A 111 20.95 -5.26 15.20
N ALA A 112 21.21 -4.33 14.28
CA ALA A 112 21.17 -4.53 12.84
C ALA A 112 19.87 -5.22 12.40
N THR A 113 18.74 -4.71 12.90
CA THR A 113 17.38 -5.21 12.60
C THR A 113 16.53 -4.15 11.94
N ILE A 114 15.59 -4.60 11.13
CA ILE A 114 14.50 -3.79 10.58
C ILE A 114 13.18 -4.26 11.16
N ASN A 115 12.24 -3.35 11.36
CA ASN A 115 10.85 -3.68 11.64
C ASN A 115 9.99 -3.31 10.41
N ILE A 116 9.39 -4.30 9.78
CA ILE A 116 8.61 -4.13 8.55
C ILE A 116 7.11 -3.90 8.79
N GLU A 117 6.65 -3.86 10.06
CA GLU A 117 5.23 -3.76 10.40
C GLU A 117 4.59 -2.48 9.86
N GLU A 118 5.31 -1.35 9.97
CA GLU A 118 4.86 -0.06 9.43
C GLU A 118 4.81 -0.07 7.90
N MET A 119 5.79 -0.69 7.24
CA MET A 119 5.82 -0.86 5.79
C MET A 119 4.62 -1.69 5.31
N ILE A 120 4.27 -2.76 6.02
CA ILE A 120 3.07 -3.56 5.74
C ILE A 120 1.81 -2.71 5.86
N TYR A 121 1.68 -1.93 6.94
CA TYR A 121 0.55 -1.04 7.14
C TYR A 121 0.42 -0.04 5.99
N GLN A 122 1.49 0.62 5.60
CA GLN A 122 1.48 1.58 4.50
C GLN A 122 1.13 0.93 3.16
N SER A 123 1.62 -0.26 2.88
CA SER A 123 1.29 -0.99 1.65
C SER A 123 -0.21 -1.31 1.51
N ILE A 124 -0.89 -1.55 2.64
CA ILE A 124 -2.35 -1.77 2.69
C ILE A 124 -3.11 -0.45 2.51
N GLU A 125 -2.64 0.65 3.14
CA GLU A 125 -3.33 1.94 3.09
C GLU A 125 -3.21 2.65 1.74
N ILE A 126 -2.12 2.43 1.00
CA ILE A 126 -1.95 3.00 -0.35
C ILE A 126 -3.03 2.48 -1.32
N ASP A 127 -3.40 1.22 -1.22
CA ASP A 127 -4.44 0.61 -2.06
C ASP A 127 -5.87 0.84 -1.52
N ARG A 128 -5.99 1.55 -0.41
CA ARG A 128 -7.30 1.83 0.19
C ARG A 128 -8.05 2.87 -0.63
N PRO A 129 -9.25 2.56 -1.13
CA PRO A 129 -10.06 3.55 -1.82
C PRO A 129 -10.50 4.67 -0.87
N ILE A 130 -10.59 5.89 -1.39
CA ILE A 130 -11.02 7.08 -0.64
C ILE A 130 -12.43 6.92 -0.10
N VAL A 131 -13.29 6.23 -0.85
CA VAL A 131 -14.67 5.93 -0.44
C VAL A 131 -14.86 4.41 -0.44
N LEU A 132 -15.32 3.89 0.69
CA LEU A 132 -15.51 2.46 0.90
C LEU A 132 -16.96 2.07 0.64
N TYR A 133 -17.20 1.26 -0.37
CA TYR A 133 -18.51 0.68 -0.67
C TYR A 133 -18.54 -0.81 -0.37
N CYS A 134 -19.59 -1.27 0.32
CA CYS A 134 -19.87 -2.69 0.37
C CYS A 134 -20.27 -3.21 -1.04
N PRO A 135 -20.20 -4.52 -1.31
CA PRO A 135 -20.49 -5.07 -2.64
C PRO A 135 -21.90 -4.72 -3.18
N ILE A 136 -22.86 -4.52 -2.28
CA ILE A 136 -24.23 -4.13 -2.68
C ILE A 136 -24.29 -2.66 -3.14
N CYS A 137 -23.63 -1.77 -2.40
CA CYS A 137 -23.60 -0.35 -2.73
C CYS A 137 -22.72 -0.06 -3.94
N ALA A 138 -21.59 -0.77 -4.10
CA ALA A 138 -20.75 -0.66 -5.29
C ALA A 138 -21.54 -0.95 -6.57
N LYS A 139 -22.27 -2.08 -6.62
CA LYS A 139 -23.12 -2.41 -7.78
C LYS A 139 -24.19 -1.38 -8.07
N LYS A 140 -24.77 -0.74 -7.04
CA LYS A 140 -25.74 0.35 -7.28
C LYS A 140 -25.09 1.59 -7.90
N HIS A 141 -23.88 1.91 -7.47
CA HIS A 141 -23.11 3.05 -7.99
C HIS A 141 -22.66 2.82 -9.44
N GLU A 142 -22.21 1.62 -9.78
CA GLU A 142 -21.84 1.25 -11.16
C GLU A 142 -23.05 1.40 -12.11
N ASN A 143 -24.24 0.93 -11.71
CA ASN A 143 -25.45 1.05 -12.53
C ASN A 143 -25.90 2.50 -12.71
N LEU A 144 -25.68 3.39 -11.71
CA LEU A 144 -26.03 4.82 -11.84
C LEU A 144 -25.09 5.55 -12.80
N SER A 145 -23.82 5.15 -12.88
CA SER A 145 -22.83 5.75 -13.80
C SER A 145 -23.04 5.33 -15.26
N GLU A 146 -23.74 4.25 -15.53
CA GLU A 146 -24.09 3.84 -16.90
C GLU A 146 -25.30 4.60 -17.45
N ASP A 147 -26.23 5.01 -16.59
CA ASP A 147 -27.42 5.79 -16.98
C ASP A 147 -27.10 7.29 -17.16
N GLU A 148 -26.01 7.80 -16.60
CA GLU A 148 -25.46 9.16 -16.79
C GLU A 148 -24.38 9.26 -17.87
N LYS A 149 -24.35 8.41 -18.87
CA LYS A 149 -23.65 8.74 -20.11
C LYS A 149 -24.39 9.90 -20.76
N VAL A 150 -24.06 11.11 -20.32
CA VAL A 150 -24.42 12.36 -21.00
C VAL A 150 -24.01 12.17 -22.45
N ASP A 151 -25.00 12.27 -23.34
CA ASP A 151 -24.83 12.15 -24.77
C ASP A 151 -23.74 13.17 -25.18
N GLU A 152 -22.59 12.71 -25.65
CA GLU A 152 -21.47 13.58 -26.07
C GLU A 152 -21.88 14.56 -27.18
N SER A 153 -23.11 14.42 -27.72
CA SER A 153 -23.70 15.33 -28.69
C SER A 153 -23.97 16.75 -28.15
N ASP A 154 -24.13 16.93 -26.83
CA ASP A 154 -24.38 18.25 -26.24
C ASP A 154 -23.08 19.05 -25.95
N PHE A 155 -21.90 18.43 -26.03
CA PHE A 155 -20.63 19.12 -25.80
C PHE A 155 -20.11 19.89 -27.05
N ASP A 156 -20.63 19.59 -28.23
CA ASP A 156 -20.18 20.19 -29.50
C ASP A 156 -20.71 21.63 -29.70
N LEU A 157 -21.72 22.04 -28.96
CA LEU A 157 -22.26 23.41 -29.05
C LEU A 157 -21.38 24.46 -28.33
N GLY A 158 -20.55 24.04 -27.40
CA GLY A 158 -19.60 24.93 -26.68
C GLY A 158 -18.44 25.41 -27.51
N TRP A 159 -17.93 24.57 -28.42
CA TRP A 159 -16.79 24.90 -29.29
C TRP A 159 -17.14 25.84 -30.44
N GLN A 160 -18.38 25.83 -30.92
CA GLN A 160 -18.81 26.75 -31.98
C GLN A 160 -18.93 28.20 -31.49
N TRP A 161 -19.30 28.43 -30.22
CA TRP A 161 -19.38 29.78 -29.62
C TRP A 161 -18.02 30.41 -29.39
N TRP A 162 -16.97 29.62 -29.11
CA TRP A 162 -15.61 30.11 -28.90
C TRP A 162 -14.96 30.66 -30.18
N ASN A 163 -15.23 30.03 -31.31
CA ASN A 163 -14.68 30.47 -32.58
C ASN A 163 -15.35 31.74 -33.16
N ILE A 164 -16.57 32.05 -32.72
CA ILE A 164 -17.29 33.26 -33.16
C ILE A 164 -16.84 34.52 -32.41
N LEU A 165 -16.32 34.35 -31.16
CA LEU A 165 -15.94 35.48 -30.30
C LEU A 165 -14.46 35.93 -30.44
N PHE A 166 -13.60 35.14 -31.03
CA PHE A 166 -12.16 35.45 -31.06
C PHE A 166 -11.53 35.58 -32.46
N HIS A 167 -12.32 35.55 -33.52
CA HIS A 167 -11.92 35.91 -34.87
C HIS A 167 -12.70 37.10 -35.42
N LYS A 168 -12.37 38.26 -34.89
CA LYS A 168 -12.57 39.57 -35.55
C LYS A 168 -11.34 40.42 -35.30
#